data_6cae3014b56ae9a13c3c7e60ed40746f
#
_entry.id   6cae3014b56ae9a13c3c7e60ed40746f
#
_cell.length_a   1.000
_cell.length_b   1.000
_cell.length_c   1.000
_cell.angle_alpha   90.00
_cell.angle_beta   90.00
_cell.angle_gamma   90.00
#
_symmetry.space_group_name_H-M   'P 1'
#
loop_
_entity.id
_entity.type
_entity.pdbx_description
1 polymer ?
#
loop_
_entity_poly.entity_id
_entity_poly.type
_entity_poly.pdbx_seq_one_letter_code
_entity_poly.pdbx_strand_id
1 'polypeptide(L)'
;DVSVVTALQMMENLDREKYNIIPIYITRDGDWYTGKKLMDINTYKNFDIGDKELTRCYLPANTRARQLFKFEREHGLFKKDSGVIASLDAAVLAMHGLNGEDGSLQGLLQLAQVPFTSCGVLGSAAGMDKILMKSAFVGADFPVLDYIYFDRGQLAEEAEALAEKAEERFSYPMFVKPANLGSSIGISKARNREELLKAME
;
A
#
# COMPACT_ATOMS: atom_id res chain seq x y z
N ASP A 1 10.66 -2.98 -8.91
CA ASP A 1 9.66 -2.69 -7.89
C ASP A 1 9.71 -3.77 -6.81
N VAL A 2 9.81 -3.36 -5.53
CA VAL A 2 9.95 -4.28 -4.39
C VAL A 2 8.74 -5.21 -4.28
N SER A 3 7.52 -4.70 -4.49
CA SER A 3 6.28 -5.49 -4.43
C SER A 3 6.30 -6.66 -5.42
N VAL A 4 6.80 -6.43 -6.64
CA VAL A 4 6.93 -7.49 -7.65
C VAL A 4 7.90 -8.58 -7.20
N VAL A 5 9.07 -8.20 -6.67
CA VAL A 5 10.06 -9.17 -6.17
C VAL A 5 9.48 -9.98 -5.02
N THR A 6 8.84 -9.32 -4.06
CA THR A 6 8.16 -9.99 -2.94
C THR A 6 7.10 -10.98 -3.42
N ALA A 7 6.25 -10.56 -4.37
CA ALA A 7 5.20 -11.42 -4.93
C ALA A 7 5.78 -12.67 -5.62
N LEU A 8 6.82 -12.49 -6.43
CA LEU A 8 7.48 -13.61 -7.12
C LEU A 8 8.09 -14.59 -6.13
N GLN A 9 8.82 -14.12 -5.11
CA GLN A 9 9.38 -14.96 -4.06
C GLN A 9 8.29 -15.71 -3.27
N MET A 10 7.19 -15.04 -2.94
CA MET A 10 6.04 -15.70 -2.31
C MET A 10 5.47 -16.80 -3.20
N MET A 11 5.21 -16.51 -4.49
CA MET A 11 4.67 -17.47 -5.43
C MET A 11 5.59 -18.66 -5.69
N GLU A 12 6.90 -18.49 -5.66
CA GLU A 12 7.88 -19.57 -5.79
C GLU A 12 7.87 -20.53 -4.59
N ASN A 13 7.60 -20.01 -3.39
CA ASN A 13 7.63 -20.78 -2.14
C ASN A 13 6.27 -21.37 -1.72
N LEU A 14 5.19 -21.05 -2.43
CA LEU A 14 3.88 -21.62 -2.17
C LEU A 14 3.78 -23.06 -2.71
N ASP A 15 3.21 -23.94 -1.90
CA ASP A 15 2.96 -25.35 -2.24
C ASP A 15 1.93 -25.46 -3.37
N ARG A 16 2.38 -25.85 -4.56
CA ARG A 16 1.56 -25.97 -5.79
C ARG A 16 0.61 -27.18 -5.78
N GLU A 17 0.81 -28.12 -4.86
CA GLU A 17 -0.13 -29.24 -4.71
C GLU A 17 -1.36 -28.83 -3.90
N LYS A 18 -1.21 -27.79 -3.03
CA LYS A 18 -2.29 -27.29 -2.18
C LYS A 18 -2.96 -26.06 -2.73
N TYR A 19 -2.21 -25.21 -3.46
CA TYR A 19 -2.67 -23.87 -3.85
C TYR A 19 -2.65 -23.70 -5.37
N ASN A 20 -3.77 -23.28 -5.92
CA ASN A 20 -3.85 -22.75 -7.29
C ASN A 20 -3.59 -21.23 -7.22
N ILE A 21 -2.42 -20.81 -7.68
CA ILE A 21 -1.99 -19.41 -7.60
C ILE A 21 -2.53 -18.63 -8.79
N ILE A 22 -3.22 -17.55 -8.48
CA ILE A 22 -3.73 -16.57 -9.45
C ILE A 22 -2.98 -15.25 -9.20
N PRO A 23 -1.92 -14.96 -9.97
CA PRO A 23 -1.19 -13.73 -9.82
C PRO A 23 -2.06 -12.55 -10.27
N ILE A 24 -2.05 -11.49 -9.48
CA ILE A 24 -2.72 -10.22 -9.80
C ILE A 24 -1.69 -9.10 -9.69
N TYR A 25 -1.53 -8.35 -10.76
CA TYR A 25 -0.71 -7.16 -10.81
C TYR A 25 -1.59 -5.92 -10.93
N ILE A 26 -1.38 -4.96 -10.02
CA ILE A 26 -2.03 -3.66 -10.05
C ILE A 26 -1.01 -2.65 -10.58
N THR A 27 -1.31 -2.02 -11.71
CA THR A 27 -0.45 -1.00 -12.32
C THR A 27 -0.43 0.28 -11.48
N ARG A 28 0.46 1.21 -11.81
CA ARG A 28 0.51 2.53 -11.16
C ARG A 28 -0.76 3.35 -11.38
N ASP A 29 -1.46 3.10 -12.50
CA ASP A 29 -2.72 3.75 -12.83
C ASP A 29 -3.94 3.08 -12.18
N GLY A 30 -3.72 2.00 -11.41
CA GLY A 30 -4.76 1.25 -10.71
C GLY A 30 -5.45 0.18 -11.53
N ASP A 31 -5.00 -0.11 -12.75
CA ASP A 31 -5.54 -1.19 -13.56
C ASP A 31 -5.03 -2.56 -13.09
N TRP A 32 -5.92 -3.52 -13.03
CA TRP A 32 -5.62 -4.88 -12.57
C TRP A 32 -5.43 -5.82 -13.75
N TYR A 33 -4.40 -6.62 -13.70
CA TYR A 33 -4.10 -7.67 -14.69
C TYR A 33 -3.84 -9.00 -14.01
N THR A 34 -4.26 -10.09 -14.68
CA THR A 34 -3.93 -11.46 -14.28
C THR A 34 -3.45 -12.27 -15.50
N GLY A 35 -2.72 -13.34 -15.24
CA GLY A 35 -2.18 -14.24 -16.25
C GLY A 35 -0.90 -14.93 -15.78
N LYS A 36 -0.64 -16.15 -16.25
CA LYS A 36 0.53 -16.94 -15.83
C LYS A 36 1.87 -16.23 -16.11
N LYS A 37 1.90 -15.37 -17.11
CA LYS A 37 3.09 -14.58 -17.47
C LYS A 37 3.56 -13.65 -16.35
N LEU A 38 2.65 -13.25 -15.44
CA LEU A 38 3.00 -12.48 -14.24
C LEU A 38 3.87 -13.25 -13.22
N MET A 39 4.12 -14.54 -13.44
CA MET A 39 5.06 -15.31 -12.63
C MET A 39 6.52 -15.17 -13.12
N ASP A 40 6.76 -14.47 -14.22
CA ASP A 40 8.10 -14.20 -14.76
C ASP A 40 8.48 -12.74 -14.52
N ILE A 41 9.63 -12.51 -13.89
CA ILE A 41 10.19 -11.17 -13.62
C ILE A 41 10.39 -10.33 -14.90
N ASN A 42 10.64 -10.97 -16.03
CA ASN A 42 10.87 -10.28 -17.29
C ASN A 42 9.61 -9.60 -17.82
N THR A 43 8.42 -10.07 -17.47
CA THR A 43 7.14 -9.43 -17.80
C THR A 43 7.06 -7.99 -17.28
N TYR A 44 7.66 -7.71 -16.13
CA TYR A 44 7.60 -6.41 -15.49
C TYR A 44 8.65 -5.40 -15.97
N LYS A 45 9.67 -5.87 -16.71
CA LYS A 45 10.69 -4.97 -17.27
C LYS A 45 10.14 -4.12 -18.41
N ASN A 46 9.25 -4.72 -19.21
CA ASN A 46 8.58 -4.07 -20.33
C ASN A 46 7.10 -4.47 -20.30
N PHE A 47 6.38 -4.05 -19.25
CA PHE A 47 4.98 -4.41 -19.07
C PHE A 47 4.13 -3.81 -20.20
N ASP A 48 3.49 -4.68 -20.98
CA ASP A 48 2.63 -4.30 -22.11
C ASP A 48 1.16 -4.59 -21.79
N ILE A 49 0.35 -3.54 -21.70
CA ILE A 49 -1.09 -3.64 -21.47
C ILE A 49 -1.84 -4.31 -22.63
N GLY A 50 -1.24 -4.40 -23.82
CA GLY A 50 -1.76 -5.07 -25.03
C GLY A 50 -1.39 -6.54 -25.12
N ASP A 51 -0.62 -7.08 -24.20
CA ASP A 51 -0.19 -8.47 -24.20
C ASP A 51 -1.41 -9.42 -24.08
N LYS A 52 -1.57 -10.31 -25.08
CA LYS A 52 -2.70 -11.25 -25.17
C LYS A 52 -2.67 -12.36 -24.10
N GLU A 53 -1.53 -12.57 -23.44
CA GLU A 53 -1.39 -13.52 -22.34
C GLU A 53 -1.77 -12.91 -20.98
N LEU A 54 -2.04 -11.60 -20.96
CA LEU A 54 -2.54 -10.88 -19.82
C LEU A 54 -4.03 -10.55 -19.99
N THR A 55 -4.79 -10.70 -18.93
CA THR A 55 -6.22 -10.37 -18.92
C THR A 55 -6.45 -9.24 -17.95
N ARG A 56 -6.98 -8.11 -18.43
CA ARG A 56 -7.44 -7.03 -17.56
C ARG A 56 -8.63 -7.51 -16.74
N CYS A 57 -8.60 -7.30 -15.44
CA CYS A 57 -9.57 -7.86 -14.51
C CYS A 57 -9.96 -6.86 -13.44
N TYR A 58 -10.96 -7.21 -12.64
CA TYR A 58 -11.35 -6.44 -11.45
C TYR A 58 -11.98 -7.36 -10.41
N LEU A 59 -11.92 -6.93 -9.14
CA LEU A 59 -12.62 -7.54 -8.03
C LEU A 59 -13.78 -6.62 -7.62
N PRO A 60 -15.04 -7.02 -7.78
CA PRO A 60 -16.15 -6.20 -7.34
C PRO A 60 -16.24 -6.17 -5.81
N ALA A 61 -16.53 -5.00 -5.26
CA ALA A 61 -16.75 -4.81 -3.83
C ALA A 61 -18.16 -5.30 -3.42
N ASN A 62 -18.45 -6.59 -3.66
CA ASN A 62 -19.71 -7.20 -3.26
C ASN A 62 -19.48 -8.52 -2.53
N THR A 63 -20.38 -8.84 -1.61
CA THR A 63 -20.23 -9.94 -0.65
C THR A 63 -20.65 -11.32 -1.20
N ARG A 64 -21.03 -11.45 -2.48
CA ARG A 64 -21.70 -12.67 -2.94
C ARG A 64 -20.82 -13.66 -3.67
N ALA A 65 -19.75 -13.20 -4.31
CA ALA A 65 -19.10 -14.05 -5.29
C ALA A 65 -17.64 -14.43 -4.95
N ARG A 66 -16.87 -13.58 -4.26
CA ARG A 66 -15.41 -13.74 -4.11
C ARG A 66 -14.72 -14.04 -5.44
N GLN A 67 -15.17 -13.42 -6.52
CA GLN A 67 -14.78 -13.77 -7.87
C GLN A 67 -14.03 -12.63 -8.52
N LEU A 68 -12.97 -12.99 -9.23
CA LEU A 68 -12.24 -12.12 -10.13
C LEU A 68 -12.92 -12.14 -11.49
N PHE A 69 -13.25 -10.98 -12.01
CA PHE A 69 -13.92 -10.81 -13.29
C PHE A 69 -13.00 -10.22 -14.34
N LYS A 70 -13.23 -10.61 -15.60
CA LYS A 70 -12.61 -10.00 -16.75
C LYS A 70 -13.19 -8.61 -16.97
N PHE A 71 -12.32 -7.62 -17.15
CA PHE A 71 -12.74 -6.28 -17.54
C PHE A 71 -13.01 -6.27 -19.05
N GLU A 72 -14.27 -6.38 -19.45
CA GLU A 72 -14.69 -6.27 -20.84
C GLU A 72 -15.07 -4.82 -21.15
N ARG A 73 -14.50 -4.24 -22.22
CA ARG A 73 -15.11 -3.06 -22.84
C ARG A 73 -16.40 -3.55 -23.51
N GLU A 74 -17.52 -2.91 -23.20
CA GLU A 74 -18.80 -3.18 -23.84
C GLU A 74 -18.69 -3.00 -25.35
N HIS A 75 -18.48 -4.07 -26.08
CA HIS A 75 -18.66 -4.14 -27.52
C HIS A 75 -19.32 -5.45 -27.89
N GLY A 76 -20.64 -5.44 -28.07
CA GLY A 76 -21.41 -6.47 -28.73
C GLY A 76 -22.65 -6.96 -28.01
N LEU A 77 -23.77 -6.91 -28.72
CA LEU A 77 -25.14 -7.24 -28.31
C LEU A 77 -25.39 -8.72 -27.93
N PHE A 78 -24.38 -9.61 -27.94
CA PHE A 78 -24.60 -11.08 -27.83
C PHE A 78 -23.56 -11.86 -27.04
N LYS A 79 -22.90 -11.32 -26.00
CA LYS A 79 -22.03 -12.17 -25.16
C LYS A 79 -22.66 -12.46 -23.79
N LYS A 80 -23.12 -13.72 -23.65
CA LYS A 80 -23.48 -14.37 -22.38
C LYS A 80 -22.26 -15.05 -21.73
N ASP A 81 -21.11 -14.40 -21.68
CA ASP A 81 -19.99 -14.91 -20.89
C ASP A 81 -20.09 -14.30 -19.50
N SER A 82 -19.98 -15.11 -18.46
CA SER A 82 -20.05 -14.63 -17.07
C SER A 82 -18.91 -13.66 -16.72
N GLY A 83 -17.90 -13.59 -17.57
CA GLY A 83 -16.70 -12.80 -17.34
C GLY A 83 -15.88 -13.24 -16.12
N VAL A 84 -16.27 -14.33 -15.45
CA VAL A 84 -15.57 -14.86 -14.27
C VAL A 84 -14.28 -15.52 -14.70
N ILE A 85 -13.16 -15.06 -14.14
CA ILE A 85 -11.83 -15.64 -14.34
C ILE A 85 -11.58 -16.73 -13.31
N ALA A 86 -11.86 -16.45 -12.04
CA ALA A 86 -11.62 -17.37 -10.94
C ALA A 86 -12.41 -16.98 -9.68
N SER A 87 -12.63 -17.96 -8.81
CA SER A 87 -13.05 -17.74 -7.42
C SER A 87 -11.81 -17.67 -6.53
N LEU A 88 -11.82 -16.74 -5.57
CA LEU A 88 -10.71 -16.49 -4.67
C LEU A 88 -11.06 -17.00 -3.26
N ASP A 89 -10.30 -17.97 -2.77
CA ASP A 89 -10.47 -18.48 -1.40
C ASP A 89 -9.75 -17.58 -0.39
N ALA A 90 -8.59 -17.04 -0.78
CA ALA A 90 -7.81 -16.08 -0.01
C ALA A 90 -6.91 -15.24 -0.91
N ALA A 91 -6.50 -14.08 -0.41
CA ALA A 91 -5.51 -13.21 -1.05
C ALA A 91 -4.24 -13.13 -0.18
N VAL A 92 -3.08 -13.28 -0.81
CA VAL A 92 -1.77 -13.03 -0.21
C VAL A 92 -1.28 -11.67 -0.69
N LEU A 93 -1.11 -10.74 0.24
CA LEU A 93 -0.74 -9.37 -0.08
C LEU A 93 0.79 -9.23 -0.10
N ALA A 94 1.32 -8.84 -1.26
CA ALA A 94 2.75 -8.60 -1.49
C ALA A 94 3.06 -7.14 -1.81
N MET A 95 2.09 -6.25 -1.66
CA MET A 95 2.25 -4.83 -1.93
C MET A 95 2.96 -4.12 -0.77
N HIS A 96 3.76 -3.12 -1.12
CA HIS A 96 4.43 -2.23 -0.17
C HIS A 96 4.02 -0.77 -0.41
N GLY A 97 3.91 -0.01 0.68
CA GLY A 97 3.61 1.42 0.66
C GLY A 97 2.14 1.77 0.48
N LEU A 98 1.92 2.93 -0.11
CA LEU A 98 0.58 3.53 -0.28
C LEU A 98 -0.36 2.61 -1.06
N ASN A 99 -1.61 2.56 -0.66
CA ASN A 99 -2.70 1.71 -1.14
C ASN A 99 -2.50 0.19 -0.86
N GLY A 100 -1.30 -0.26 -0.50
CA GLY A 100 -1.02 -1.66 -0.19
C GLY A 100 -0.95 -1.95 1.31
N GLU A 101 -0.44 -1.00 2.10
CA GLU A 101 -0.21 -1.16 3.54
C GLU A 101 -1.08 -0.24 4.41
N ASP A 102 -1.83 0.68 3.82
CA ASP A 102 -2.62 1.72 4.51
C ASP A 102 -4.09 1.35 4.80
N GLY A 103 -4.50 0.13 4.46
CA GLY A 103 -5.88 -0.34 4.64
C GLY A 103 -6.76 -0.22 3.39
N SER A 104 -6.31 0.45 2.32
CA SER A 104 -7.12 0.66 1.11
C SER A 104 -7.44 -0.65 0.39
N LEU A 105 -6.44 -1.46 0.06
CA LEU A 105 -6.65 -2.76 -0.56
C LEU A 105 -7.33 -3.74 0.39
N GLN A 106 -6.99 -3.70 1.68
CA GLN A 106 -7.61 -4.49 2.72
C GLN A 106 -9.13 -4.20 2.83
N GLY A 107 -9.51 -2.93 2.68
CA GLY A 107 -10.91 -2.51 2.65
C GLY A 107 -11.69 -3.10 1.48
N LEU A 108 -11.11 -3.08 0.28
CA LEU A 108 -11.71 -3.71 -0.90
C LEU A 108 -11.90 -5.23 -0.69
N LEU A 109 -10.87 -5.91 -0.20
CA LEU A 109 -10.92 -7.36 0.07
C LEU A 109 -11.95 -7.70 1.16
N GLN A 110 -12.05 -6.86 2.20
CA GLN A 110 -13.05 -7.02 3.24
C GLN A 110 -14.47 -6.84 2.70
N LEU A 111 -14.73 -5.84 1.86
CA LEU A 111 -16.03 -5.65 1.20
C LEU A 111 -16.36 -6.82 0.27
N ALA A 112 -15.38 -7.34 -0.45
CA ALA A 112 -15.52 -8.52 -1.30
C ALA A 112 -15.60 -9.84 -0.50
N GLN A 113 -15.43 -9.80 0.83
CA GLN A 113 -15.35 -10.98 1.71
C GLN A 113 -14.27 -11.99 1.34
N VAL A 114 -13.19 -11.54 0.70
CA VAL A 114 -12.01 -12.36 0.42
C VAL A 114 -11.10 -12.32 1.64
N PRO A 115 -10.84 -13.45 2.32
CA PRO A 115 -9.82 -13.51 3.37
C PRO A 115 -8.47 -13.10 2.83
N PHE A 116 -7.65 -12.42 3.64
CA PHE A 116 -6.33 -11.98 3.21
C PHE A 116 -5.29 -12.06 4.32
N THR A 117 -4.04 -12.13 3.92
CA THR A 117 -2.90 -12.02 4.83
C THR A 117 -2.64 -10.56 5.18
N SER A 118 -1.98 -10.30 6.29
CA SER A 118 -1.65 -9.00 6.86
C SER A 118 -2.67 -8.44 7.85
N CYS A 119 -2.43 -7.22 8.34
CA CYS A 119 -3.34 -6.52 9.24
C CYS A 119 -4.66 -6.18 8.56
N GLY A 120 -5.74 -6.11 9.34
CA GLY A 120 -7.02 -5.57 8.87
C GLY A 120 -6.96 -4.05 8.64
N VAL A 121 -8.06 -3.49 8.13
CA VAL A 121 -8.16 -2.06 7.76
C VAL A 121 -7.67 -1.12 8.87
N LEU A 122 -8.16 -1.31 10.09
CA LEU A 122 -7.80 -0.44 11.22
C LEU A 122 -6.31 -0.52 11.55
N GLY A 123 -5.76 -1.73 11.65
CA GLY A 123 -4.34 -1.92 11.97
C GLY A 123 -3.42 -1.40 10.88
N SER A 124 -3.79 -1.57 9.60
CA SER A 124 -3.05 -1.05 8.46
C SER A 124 -3.06 0.49 8.44
N ALA A 125 -4.23 1.09 8.56
CA ALA A 125 -4.37 2.56 8.55
C ALA A 125 -3.64 3.22 9.72
N ALA A 126 -3.82 2.70 10.94
CA ALA A 126 -3.15 3.22 12.13
C ALA A 126 -1.62 3.00 12.08
N GLY A 127 -1.17 1.87 11.55
CA GLY A 127 0.26 1.56 11.43
C GLY A 127 0.97 2.39 10.36
N MET A 128 0.25 2.82 9.32
CA MET A 128 0.81 3.69 8.27
C MET A 128 0.95 5.14 8.72
N ASP A 129 0.12 5.63 9.63
CA ASP A 129 0.21 6.98 10.19
C ASP A 129 1.05 6.99 11.47
N LYS A 130 2.23 7.64 11.42
CA LYS A 130 3.18 7.68 12.54
C LYS A 130 2.62 8.41 13.77
N ILE A 131 1.71 9.35 13.59
CA ILE A 131 1.10 10.11 14.70
C ILE A 131 0.12 9.20 15.42
N LEU A 132 -0.80 8.57 14.68
CA LEU A 132 -1.78 7.62 15.22
C LEU A 132 -1.09 6.40 15.84
N MET A 133 -0.13 5.81 15.15
CA MET A 133 0.63 4.66 15.63
C MET A 133 1.32 4.96 16.98
N LYS A 134 2.02 6.10 17.07
CA LYS A 134 2.68 6.51 18.32
C LYS A 134 1.67 6.81 19.43
N SER A 135 0.55 7.46 19.11
CA SER A 135 -0.50 7.71 20.07
C SER A 135 -1.11 6.42 20.64
N ALA A 136 -1.33 5.42 19.77
CA ALA A 136 -1.79 4.10 20.19
C ALA A 136 -0.76 3.39 21.06
N PHE A 137 0.52 3.47 20.74
CA PHE A 137 1.60 2.88 21.53
C PHE A 137 1.71 3.53 22.91
N VAL A 138 1.64 4.85 23.01
CA VAL A 138 1.63 5.56 24.29
C VAL A 138 0.41 5.15 25.13
N GLY A 139 -0.77 5.05 24.49
CA GLY A 139 -1.99 4.59 25.18
C GLY A 139 -1.96 3.14 25.66
N ALA A 140 -1.04 2.34 25.13
CA ALA A 140 -0.80 0.94 25.51
C ALA A 140 0.49 0.77 26.35
N ASP A 141 1.04 1.83 26.90
CA ASP A 141 2.25 1.86 27.72
C ASP A 141 3.52 1.31 27.02
N PHE A 142 3.56 1.35 25.68
CA PHE A 142 4.78 1.05 24.94
C PHE A 142 5.74 2.25 24.94
N PRO A 143 7.06 2.01 25.09
CA PRO A 143 8.04 3.08 25.02
C PRO A 143 8.12 3.66 23.60
N VAL A 144 7.94 4.98 23.49
CA VAL A 144 7.98 5.72 22.23
C VAL A 144 8.94 6.88 22.38
N LEU A 145 9.80 7.09 21.36
CA LEU A 145 10.61 8.31 21.30
C LEU A 145 9.71 9.53 21.25
N ASP A 146 10.08 10.55 22.03
CA ASP A 146 9.36 11.81 22.08
C ASP A 146 9.28 12.48 20.71
N TYR A 147 8.21 13.25 20.46
CA TYR A 147 7.95 13.89 19.17
C TYR A 147 7.00 15.06 19.30
N ILE A 148 7.06 15.94 18.32
CA ILE A 148 6.02 16.91 18.01
C ILE A 148 5.51 16.65 16.59
N TYR A 149 4.34 17.14 16.28
CA TYR A 149 3.79 17.09 14.92
C TYR A 149 3.11 18.40 14.57
N PHE A 150 3.00 18.65 13.29
CA PHE A 150 2.34 19.82 12.72
C PHE A 150 1.76 19.45 11.35
N ASP A 151 0.79 20.20 10.90
CA ASP A 151 0.24 20.09 9.56
C ASP A 151 0.78 21.18 8.62
N ARG A 152 0.40 21.10 7.34
CA ARG A 152 0.86 22.06 6.33
C ARG A 152 0.33 23.47 6.56
N GLY A 153 -0.85 23.62 7.16
CA GLY A 153 -1.42 24.92 7.50
C GLY A 153 -0.60 25.60 8.58
N GLN A 154 -0.32 24.89 9.65
CA GLN A 154 0.54 25.37 10.74
C GLN A 154 1.96 25.71 10.23
N LEU A 155 2.53 24.88 9.36
CA LEU A 155 3.84 25.17 8.79
C LEU A 155 3.85 26.46 7.96
N ALA A 156 2.82 26.69 7.15
CA ALA A 156 2.74 27.86 6.30
C ALA A 156 2.60 29.19 7.10
N GLU A 157 2.00 29.13 8.27
CA GLU A 157 1.72 30.30 9.10
C GLU A 157 2.79 30.52 10.20
N GLU A 158 3.37 29.43 10.75
CA GLU A 158 4.12 29.47 12.01
C GLU A 158 5.45 28.68 11.95
N ALA A 159 6.11 28.57 10.79
CA ALA A 159 7.33 27.74 10.62
C ALA A 159 8.42 28.02 11.68
N GLU A 160 8.70 29.29 11.96
CA GLU A 160 9.71 29.72 12.95
C GLU A 160 9.30 29.31 14.37
N ALA A 161 8.02 29.49 14.74
CA ALA A 161 7.51 29.11 16.06
C ALA A 161 7.51 27.60 16.25
N LEU A 162 7.24 26.83 15.19
CA LEU A 162 7.34 25.35 15.20
C LEU A 162 8.79 24.89 15.39
N ALA A 163 9.75 25.56 14.74
CA ALA A 163 11.16 25.27 14.91
C ALA A 163 11.62 25.60 16.34
N GLU A 164 11.20 26.72 16.91
CA GLU A 164 11.48 27.12 18.32
C GLU A 164 10.91 26.09 19.30
N LYS A 165 9.65 25.68 19.13
CA LYS A 165 9.01 24.63 19.91
C LYS A 165 9.77 23.29 19.84
N ALA A 166 10.33 22.97 18.67
CA ALA A 166 11.16 21.77 18.51
C ALA A 166 12.48 21.90 19.28
N GLU A 167 13.14 23.07 19.22
CA GLU A 167 14.41 23.36 19.93
C GLU A 167 14.26 23.42 21.45
N GLU A 168 13.10 23.84 21.95
CA GLU A 168 12.79 23.79 23.38
C GLU A 168 12.70 22.35 23.91
N ARG A 169 12.30 21.41 23.06
CA ARG A 169 12.02 20.03 23.46
C ARG A 169 13.12 19.06 23.10
N PHE A 170 13.86 19.29 22.03
CA PHE A 170 14.85 18.38 21.49
C PHE A 170 16.19 19.05 21.24
N SER A 171 17.25 18.27 21.38
CA SER A 171 18.59 18.66 20.93
C SER A 171 18.86 18.21 19.51
N TYR A 172 19.70 18.91 18.78
CA TYR A 172 20.22 18.47 17.49
C TYR A 172 21.15 17.24 17.63
N PRO A 173 21.17 16.33 16.67
CA PRO A 173 20.41 16.34 15.42
C PRO A 173 18.95 15.88 15.60
N MET A 174 18.03 16.53 14.90
CA MET A 174 16.62 16.16 14.83
C MET A 174 16.29 15.43 13.53
N PHE A 175 15.23 14.62 13.54
CA PHE A 175 14.73 13.95 12.36
C PHE A 175 13.30 14.40 12.05
N VAL A 176 13.11 15.03 10.90
CA VAL A 176 11.79 15.36 10.36
C VAL A 176 11.32 14.21 9.47
N LYS A 177 10.07 13.79 9.66
CA LYS A 177 9.50 12.62 8.98
C LYS A 177 8.08 12.90 8.54
N PRO A 178 7.70 12.53 7.29
CA PRO A 178 6.30 12.54 6.89
C PRO A 178 5.47 11.58 7.75
N ALA A 179 4.24 11.97 8.09
CA ALA A 179 3.35 11.11 8.89
C ALA A 179 3.06 9.78 8.19
N ASN A 180 2.76 9.80 6.88
CA ASN A 180 2.14 8.70 6.15
C ASN A 180 3.02 8.05 5.07
N LEU A 181 4.35 8.15 5.15
CA LEU A 181 5.28 7.50 4.22
C LEU A 181 6.17 6.48 4.93
N GLY A 182 6.51 5.41 4.21
CA GLY A 182 7.42 4.35 4.64
C GLY A 182 8.81 4.43 3.99
N SER A 183 9.62 3.40 4.21
CA SER A 183 10.93 3.17 3.54
C SER A 183 11.89 4.36 3.57
N SER A 184 11.84 5.16 4.63
CA SER A 184 12.65 6.39 4.82
C SER A 184 12.43 7.48 3.75
N ILE A 185 11.38 7.38 2.94
CA ILE A 185 11.04 8.41 1.96
C ILE A 185 10.64 9.68 2.70
N GLY A 186 11.22 10.82 2.32
CA GLY A 186 10.94 12.12 2.91
C GLY A 186 11.49 12.32 4.33
N ILE A 187 12.32 11.40 4.85
CA ILE A 187 12.99 11.60 6.13
C ILE A 187 14.21 12.48 5.93
N SER A 188 14.27 13.56 6.69
CA SER A 188 15.40 14.48 6.71
C SER A 188 16.03 14.57 8.11
N LYS A 189 17.37 14.66 8.17
CA LYS A 189 18.13 14.88 9.37
C LYS A 189 18.57 16.35 9.41
N ALA A 190 18.17 17.09 10.43
CA ALA A 190 18.56 18.47 10.68
C ALA A 190 19.61 18.54 11.80
N ARG A 191 20.72 19.26 11.57
CA ARG A 191 21.81 19.45 12.52
C ARG A 191 21.81 20.83 13.17
N ASN A 192 21.00 21.74 12.63
CA ASN A 192 20.83 23.11 13.08
C ASN A 192 19.45 23.64 12.62
N ARG A 193 19.13 24.88 13.04
CA ARG A 193 17.84 25.52 12.74
C ARG A 193 17.58 25.69 11.23
N GLU A 194 18.58 26.06 10.46
CA GLU A 194 18.45 26.24 8.99
C GLU A 194 18.08 24.92 8.31
N GLU A 195 18.79 23.83 8.66
CA GLU A 195 18.47 22.48 8.17
C GLU A 195 17.08 22.01 8.65
N LEU A 196 16.66 22.41 9.86
CA LEU A 196 15.35 22.05 10.41
C LEU A 196 14.21 22.71 9.62
N LEU A 197 14.27 24.02 9.42
CA LEU A 197 13.26 24.75 8.63
C LEU A 197 13.16 24.19 7.22
N LYS A 198 14.29 23.96 6.56
CA LYS A 198 14.32 23.32 5.23
C LYS A 198 13.75 21.90 5.22
N ALA A 199 13.93 21.13 6.26
CA ALA A 199 13.44 19.77 6.37
C ALA A 199 11.92 19.71 6.62
N MET A 200 11.33 20.78 7.15
CA MET A 200 9.90 20.90 7.43
C MET A 200 9.08 21.24 6.17
N GLU A 201 9.69 21.86 5.13
CA GLU A 201 9.07 22.13 3.82
C GLU A 201 8.80 20.84 3.03
#